data_95f41958821263b0d26796adfeb3a522
#
_entry.id   95f41958821263b0d26796adfeb3a522
#
_cell.length_a   1.000
_cell.length_b   1.000
_cell.length_c   1.000
_cell.angle_alpha   90.00
_cell.angle_beta   90.00
_cell.angle_gamma   90.00
#
_symmetry.space_group_name_H-M   'P 1'
#
loop_
_entity.id
_entity.type
_entity.pdbx_description
1 polymer ?
#
loop_
_entity_poly.entity_id
_entity_poly.type
_entity_poly.pdbx_seq_one_letter_code
_entity_poly.pdbx_strand_id
1 'polypeptide(L)'
;MTIFLQDGFIDRYSGKRLVFPGTLRVLSILLPVEFPYHPNWKVEVTHPAFWELFPTIDHIVPVSRGGLDEQSNWATTSQLMNAAKANWSLDQLGWKLLDPAPSGEWDGLTRWCLEFVRSHGELMRNDYVRKWVRAAETCFATFQR
;
A
#
# COMPACT_ATOMS: atom_id res chain seq x y z
N MET A 1 3.19 7.00 -2.73
CA MET A 1 4.13 6.01 -3.29
C MET A 1 5.50 6.09 -2.63
N THR A 2 6.09 7.27 -2.49
CA THR A 2 7.43 7.48 -1.89
C THR A 2 7.56 6.86 -0.49
N ILE A 3 6.60 7.11 0.41
CA ILE A 3 6.57 6.55 1.77
C ILE A 3 6.55 5.00 1.73
N PHE A 4 5.75 4.40 0.85
CA PHE A 4 5.69 2.94 0.71
C PHE A 4 7.03 2.34 0.31
N LEU A 5 7.76 3.00 -0.60
CA LEU A 5 9.11 2.58 -1.00
C LEU A 5 10.13 2.78 0.12
N GLN A 6 10.06 3.90 0.85
CA GLN A 6 10.94 4.18 1.98
C GLN A 6 10.77 3.16 3.12
N ASP A 7 9.53 2.76 3.39
CA ASP A 7 9.20 1.73 4.38
C ASP A 7 9.32 0.30 3.83
N GLY A 8 9.78 0.12 2.57
CA GLY A 8 9.96 -1.18 1.92
C GLY A 8 8.67 -1.97 1.74
N PHE A 9 7.52 -1.29 1.58
CA PHE A 9 6.20 -1.95 1.57
C PHE A 9 5.95 -2.85 2.79
N ILE A 10 6.47 -2.47 3.94
CA ILE A 10 6.23 -3.16 5.22
C ILE A 10 5.28 -2.33 6.07
N ASP A 11 4.30 -2.99 6.64
CA ASP A 11 3.41 -2.41 7.65
C ASP A 11 4.22 -2.09 8.93
N ARG A 12 4.36 -0.80 9.24
CA ARG A 12 5.20 -0.31 10.34
C ARG A 12 4.65 -0.65 11.75
N TYR A 13 3.43 -1.18 11.82
CA TYR A 13 2.82 -1.59 13.10
C TYR A 13 2.83 -3.11 13.30
N SER A 14 2.72 -3.88 12.22
CA SER A 14 2.62 -5.35 12.29
C SER A 14 3.84 -6.09 11.71
N GLY A 15 4.68 -5.42 10.90
CA GLY A 15 5.77 -6.06 10.17
C GLY A 15 5.31 -6.87 8.95
N LYS A 16 4.01 -6.86 8.62
CA LYS A 16 3.47 -7.61 7.48
C LYS A 16 3.94 -7.00 6.16
N ARG A 17 4.30 -7.85 5.19
CA ARG A 17 4.58 -7.44 3.81
C ARG A 17 3.29 -6.97 3.14
N LEU A 18 3.31 -5.77 2.58
CA LEU A 18 2.20 -5.18 1.83
C LEU A 18 2.45 -5.31 0.33
N VAL A 19 1.39 -5.20 -0.46
CA VAL A 19 1.43 -5.40 -1.89
C VAL A 19 1.05 -4.11 -2.61
N PHE A 20 1.80 -3.78 -3.65
CA PHE A 20 1.55 -2.61 -4.49
C PHE A 20 0.09 -2.58 -4.99
N PRO A 21 -0.64 -1.47 -4.86
CA PRO A 21 -2.05 -1.40 -5.24
C PRO A 21 -2.33 -1.76 -6.68
N GLY A 22 -1.40 -1.44 -7.60
CA GLY A 22 -1.49 -1.84 -9.00
C GLY A 22 -1.48 -3.36 -9.16
N THR A 23 -0.65 -4.08 -8.40
CA THR A 23 -0.59 -5.54 -8.39
C THR A 23 -1.90 -6.15 -7.92
N LEU A 24 -2.45 -5.69 -6.80
CA LEU A 24 -3.76 -6.17 -6.30
C LEU A 24 -4.85 -6.00 -7.35
N ARG A 25 -4.85 -4.85 -8.04
CA ARG A 25 -5.86 -4.59 -9.08
C ARG A 25 -5.65 -5.45 -10.33
N VAL A 26 -4.42 -5.66 -10.77
CA VAL A 26 -4.10 -6.57 -11.88
C VAL A 26 -4.57 -7.97 -11.56
N LEU A 27 -4.27 -8.49 -10.37
CA LEU A 27 -4.76 -9.81 -9.93
C LEU A 27 -6.28 -9.92 -10.00
N SER A 28 -7.01 -8.89 -9.57
CA SER A 28 -8.48 -8.91 -9.62
C SER A 28 -9.07 -8.80 -11.03
N ILE A 29 -8.31 -8.30 -12.00
CA ILE A 29 -8.71 -8.31 -13.42
C ILE A 29 -8.48 -9.70 -14.03
N LEU A 30 -7.36 -10.33 -13.69
CA LEU A 30 -6.98 -11.63 -14.23
C LEU A 30 -7.77 -12.80 -13.60
N LEU A 31 -8.10 -12.68 -12.31
CA LEU A 31 -8.71 -13.71 -11.48
C LEU A 31 -9.99 -13.17 -10.82
N PRO A 32 -11.01 -12.76 -11.60
CA PRO A 32 -12.16 -12.05 -11.04
C PRO A 32 -13.03 -12.90 -10.10
N VAL A 33 -12.94 -14.21 -10.16
CA VAL A 33 -13.66 -15.15 -9.29
C VAL A 33 -12.88 -15.43 -8.01
N GLU A 34 -11.58 -15.76 -8.13
CA GLU A 34 -10.71 -16.12 -7.02
C GLU A 34 -10.20 -14.90 -6.26
N PHE A 35 -10.08 -13.76 -6.93
CA PHE A 35 -9.61 -12.49 -6.35
C PHE A 35 -10.56 -11.34 -6.69
N PRO A 36 -11.82 -11.38 -6.22
CA PRO A 36 -12.85 -10.42 -6.58
C PRO A 36 -12.54 -9.03 -6.05
N TYR A 37 -12.99 -8.00 -6.80
CA TYR A 37 -12.86 -6.60 -6.46
C TYR A 37 -14.17 -5.85 -6.66
N HIS A 38 -14.55 -5.05 -5.67
CA HIS A 38 -15.65 -4.10 -5.78
C HIS A 38 -15.13 -2.67 -5.55
N PRO A 39 -15.52 -1.65 -6.37
CA PRO A 39 -15.00 -0.29 -6.26
C PRO A 39 -15.17 0.35 -4.88
N ASN A 40 -16.24 0.01 -4.16
CA ASN A 40 -16.52 0.49 -2.81
C ASN A 40 -16.06 -0.50 -1.73
N TRP A 41 -15.23 -1.46 -2.07
CA TRP A 41 -14.69 -2.49 -1.15
C TRP A 41 -15.77 -3.13 -0.25
N LYS A 42 -16.89 -3.53 -0.83
CA LYS A 42 -17.93 -4.27 -0.10
C LYS A 42 -17.36 -5.61 0.36
N VAL A 43 -17.48 -5.90 1.66
CA VAL A 43 -16.85 -7.05 2.32
C VAL A 43 -17.26 -8.38 1.68
N GLU A 44 -18.52 -8.52 1.30
CA GLU A 44 -19.06 -9.78 0.75
C GLU A 44 -18.55 -10.11 -0.67
N VAL A 45 -18.03 -9.11 -1.39
CA VAL A 45 -17.68 -9.22 -2.82
C VAL A 45 -16.32 -8.63 -3.16
N THR A 46 -15.45 -8.47 -2.15
CA THR A 46 -14.06 -8.02 -2.34
C THR A 46 -13.13 -8.97 -1.60
N HIS A 47 -12.04 -9.37 -2.24
CA HIS A 47 -11.05 -10.25 -1.61
C HIS A 47 -10.40 -9.58 -0.38
N PRO A 48 -10.23 -10.28 0.76
CA PRO A 48 -9.69 -9.73 2.02
C PRO A 48 -8.33 -9.05 1.89
N ALA A 49 -7.51 -9.46 0.92
CA ALA A 49 -6.20 -8.86 0.65
C ALA A 49 -6.27 -7.33 0.38
N PHE A 50 -7.41 -6.80 -0.05
CA PHE A 50 -7.60 -5.36 -0.22
C PHE A 50 -7.62 -4.60 1.11
N TRP A 51 -7.89 -5.23 2.24
CA TRP A 51 -7.73 -4.64 3.57
C TRP A 51 -6.42 -5.01 4.23
N GLU A 52 -6.01 -6.27 4.06
CA GLU A 52 -4.86 -6.81 4.77
C GLU A 52 -3.50 -6.44 4.14
N LEU A 53 -3.45 -6.32 2.82
CA LEU A 53 -2.21 -6.12 2.07
C LEU A 53 -2.14 -4.78 1.32
N PHE A 54 -3.22 -4.03 1.27
CA PHE A 54 -3.23 -2.73 0.62
C PHE A 54 -2.52 -1.68 1.51
N PRO A 55 -1.46 -1.04 1.01
CA PRO A 55 -0.73 -0.04 1.77
C PRO A 55 -1.52 1.27 1.83
N THR A 56 -1.54 1.88 2.99
CA THR A 56 -2.03 3.24 3.22
C THR A 56 -1.02 4.01 4.07
N ILE A 57 -1.16 5.32 4.12
CA ILE A 57 -0.38 6.19 5.00
C ILE A 57 -1.23 6.48 6.22
N ASP A 58 -0.66 6.27 7.41
CA ASP A 58 -1.25 6.65 8.66
C ASP A 58 -0.39 7.70 9.38
N HIS A 59 -1.00 8.55 10.19
CA HIS A 59 -0.30 9.45 11.08
C HIS A 59 0.08 8.71 12.37
N ILE A 60 1.38 8.57 12.64
CA ILE A 60 1.90 7.90 13.86
C ILE A 60 1.26 8.51 15.10
N VAL A 61 1.31 9.83 15.21
CA VAL A 61 0.52 10.62 16.16
C VAL A 61 -0.70 11.16 15.42
N PRO A 62 -1.93 10.78 15.79
CA PRO A 62 -3.13 11.26 15.10
C PRO A 62 -3.22 12.80 15.09
N VAL A 63 -3.64 13.38 13.96
CA VAL A 63 -3.79 14.83 13.82
C VAL A 63 -4.77 15.39 14.87
N SER A 64 -5.84 14.66 15.18
CA SER A 64 -6.79 14.99 16.24
C SER A 64 -6.18 15.05 17.65
N ARG A 65 -4.95 14.56 17.81
CA ARG A 65 -4.17 14.56 19.06
C ARG A 65 -2.92 15.45 18.96
N GLY A 66 -2.87 16.35 17.99
CA GLY A 66 -1.77 17.30 17.81
C GLY A 66 -0.61 16.78 16.94
N GLY A 67 -0.77 15.64 16.27
CA GLY A 67 0.19 15.17 15.28
C GLY A 67 0.24 16.11 14.08
N LEU A 68 1.44 16.33 13.55
CA LEU A 68 1.64 17.17 12.36
C LEU A 68 1.34 16.36 11.09
N ASP A 69 0.81 17.04 10.07
CA ASP A 69 0.61 16.44 8.75
C ASP A 69 1.89 16.62 7.91
N GLU A 70 2.93 15.90 8.31
CA GLU A 70 4.24 15.94 7.68
C GLU A 70 4.88 14.54 7.60
N GLN A 71 5.83 14.36 6.72
CA GLN A 71 6.44 13.07 6.43
C GLN A 71 7.07 12.39 7.66
N SER A 72 7.59 13.16 8.60
CA SER A 72 8.15 12.66 9.86
C SER A 72 7.12 11.95 10.76
N ASN A 73 5.82 12.26 10.55
CA ASN A 73 4.70 11.67 11.28
C ASN A 73 3.90 10.65 10.44
N TRP A 74 4.40 10.24 9.28
CA TRP A 74 3.73 9.28 8.41
C TRP A 74 4.39 7.90 8.48
N ALA A 75 3.57 6.87 8.49
CA ALA A 75 4.00 5.48 8.41
C ALA A 75 3.17 4.70 7.40
N THR A 76 3.83 3.79 6.68
CA THR A 76 3.14 2.80 5.85
C THR A 76 2.48 1.76 6.76
N THR A 77 1.21 1.50 6.52
CA THR A 77 0.46 0.44 7.21
C THR A 77 -0.57 -0.17 6.27
N SER A 78 -1.16 -1.30 6.62
CA SER A 78 -2.29 -1.85 5.89
C SER A 78 -3.57 -1.03 6.14
N GLN A 79 -4.51 -1.08 5.21
CA GLN A 79 -5.83 -0.48 5.40
C GLN A 79 -6.52 -1.01 6.66
N LEU A 80 -6.35 -2.32 6.95
CA LEU A 80 -6.91 -2.97 8.13
C LEU A 80 -6.31 -2.39 9.42
N MET A 81 -4.97 -2.29 9.51
CA MET A 81 -4.29 -1.79 10.71
C MET A 81 -4.55 -0.29 10.91
N ASN A 82 -4.60 0.49 9.82
CA ASN A 82 -4.98 1.90 9.88
C ASN A 82 -6.39 2.08 10.46
N ALA A 83 -7.35 1.30 9.96
CA ALA A 83 -8.72 1.32 10.49
C ALA A 83 -8.79 0.89 11.96
N ALA A 84 -8.03 -0.13 12.35
CA ALA A 84 -7.96 -0.60 13.74
C ALA A 84 -7.33 0.44 14.67
N LYS A 85 -6.28 1.14 14.21
CA LYS A 85 -5.62 2.20 14.98
C LYS A 85 -6.53 3.41 15.17
N ALA A 86 -7.28 3.81 14.15
CA ALA A 86 -8.14 4.99 14.19
C ALA A 86 -7.39 6.21 14.81
N ASN A 87 -7.96 6.83 15.85
CA ASN A 87 -7.40 7.99 16.56
C ASN A 87 -6.66 7.62 17.87
N TRP A 88 -6.34 6.33 18.07
CA TRP A 88 -5.59 5.91 19.25
C TRP A 88 -4.08 6.17 19.08
N SER A 89 -3.40 6.50 20.18
CA SER A 89 -1.94 6.52 20.18
C SER A 89 -1.40 5.09 20.23
N LEU A 90 -0.14 4.89 19.78
CA LEU A 90 0.50 3.57 19.85
C LEU A 90 0.58 3.06 21.28
N ASP A 91 0.88 3.94 22.25
CA ASP A 91 0.94 3.57 23.66
C ASP A 91 -0.40 3.06 24.18
N GLN A 92 -1.51 3.70 23.81
CA GLN A 92 -2.85 3.26 24.21
C GLN A 92 -3.21 1.88 23.65
N LEU A 93 -2.67 1.52 22.47
CA LEU A 93 -2.88 0.22 21.84
C LEU A 93 -1.84 -0.82 22.28
N GLY A 94 -0.79 -0.41 22.99
CA GLY A 94 0.35 -1.26 23.29
C GLY A 94 1.15 -1.65 22.03
N TRP A 95 1.05 -0.84 20.97
CA TRP A 95 1.76 -1.07 19.71
C TRP A 95 3.11 -0.37 19.70
N LYS A 96 4.02 -0.90 18.89
CA LYS A 96 5.33 -0.29 18.65
C LYS A 96 5.44 0.08 17.18
N LEU A 97 6.06 1.22 16.92
CA LEU A 97 6.49 1.57 15.56
C LEU A 97 7.76 0.78 15.23
N LEU A 98 7.67 -0.07 14.23
CA LEU A 98 8.83 -0.83 13.73
C LEU A 98 9.70 0.08 12.86
N ASP A 99 10.99 -0.20 12.79
CA ASP A 99 11.89 0.49 11.87
C ASP A 99 11.53 0.19 10.41
N PRO A 100 11.81 1.12 9.47
CA PRO A 100 11.68 0.84 8.05
C PRO A 100 12.49 -0.41 7.67
N ALA A 101 11.94 -1.26 6.81
CA ALA A 101 12.68 -2.40 6.30
C ALA A 101 13.89 -1.93 5.46
N PRO A 102 15.00 -2.70 5.46
CA PRO A 102 16.11 -2.42 4.57
C PRO A 102 15.63 -2.32 3.12
N SER A 103 16.08 -1.28 2.42
CA SER A 103 15.70 -1.06 1.02
C SER A 103 16.17 -2.24 0.15
N GLY A 104 15.26 -2.74 -0.68
CA GLY A 104 15.55 -3.78 -1.67
C GLY A 104 15.15 -5.20 -1.32
N GLU A 105 14.77 -5.50 -0.08
CA GLU A 105 14.30 -6.85 0.28
C GLU A 105 12.88 -7.15 -0.23
N TRP A 106 12.03 -6.16 -0.22
CA TRP A 106 10.65 -6.27 -0.68
C TRP A 106 10.19 -4.95 -1.33
N ASP A 107 9.54 -5.03 -2.49
CA ASP A 107 9.06 -3.87 -3.22
C ASP A 107 7.53 -3.88 -3.45
N GLY A 108 6.82 -4.72 -2.72
CA GLY A 108 5.37 -4.88 -2.87
C GLY A 108 4.96 -5.55 -4.18
N LEU A 109 5.86 -6.26 -4.88
CA LEU A 109 5.65 -6.75 -6.24
C LEU A 109 5.48 -5.62 -7.28
N THR A 110 6.01 -4.45 -7.00
CA THR A 110 5.89 -3.28 -7.90
C THR A 110 6.60 -3.55 -9.23
N ARG A 111 7.86 -4.03 -9.20
CA ARG A 111 8.61 -4.32 -10.43
C ARG A 111 7.94 -5.39 -11.28
N TRP A 112 7.48 -6.46 -10.64
CA TRP A 112 6.69 -7.48 -11.33
C TRP A 112 5.46 -6.89 -12.03
N CYS A 113 4.71 -6.03 -11.35
CA CYS A 113 3.52 -5.38 -11.91
C CYS A 113 3.87 -4.52 -13.13
N LEU A 114 4.94 -3.72 -13.05
CA LEU A 114 5.39 -2.87 -14.16
C LEU A 114 5.80 -3.69 -15.39
N GLU A 115 6.56 -4.78 -15.20
CA GLU A 115 6.97 -5.68 -16.26
C GLU A 115 5.76 -6.40 -16.88
N PHE A 116 4.85 -6.89 -16.03
CA PHE A 116 3.65 -7.58 -16.48
C PHE A 116 2.74 -6.67 -17.30
N VAL A 117 2.49 -5.45 -16.84
CA VAL A 117 1.66 -4.47 -17.57
C VAL A 117 2.32 -4.03 -18.88
N ARG A 118 3.65 -3.94 -18.97
CA ARG A 118 4.36 -3.69 -20.23
C ARG A 118 4.10 -4.77 -21.27
N SER A 119 4.04 -6.03 -20.84
CA SER A 119 3.75 -7.19 -21.71
C SER A 119 2.26 -7.33 -22.03
N HIS A 120 1.38 -6.70 -21.25
CA HIS A 120 -0.08 -6.76 -21.35
C HIS A 120 -0.67 -5.35 -21.40
N GLY A 121 -0.37 -4.62 -22.46
CA GLY A 121 -0.70 -3.18 -22.59
C GLY A 121 -2.20 -2.86 -22.48
N GLU A 122 -3.08 -3.82 -22.72
CA GLU A 122 -4.52 -3.69 -22.52
C GLU A 122 -4.91 -3.35 -21.08
N LEU A 123 -4.10 -3.76 -20.09
CA LEU A 123 -4.32 -3.45 -18.66
C LEU A 123 -4.25 -1.94 -18.39
N MET A 124 -3.53 -1.18 -19.21
CA MET A 124 -3.45 0.29 -19.11
C MET A 124 -4.77 0.99 -19.46
N ARG A 125 -5.76 0.30 -20.02
CA ARG A 125 -7.11 0.82 -20.20
C ARG A 125 -7.85 0.98 -18.88
N ASN A 126 -7.46 0.21 -17.85
CA ASN A 126 -8.00 0.38 -16.51
C ASN A 126 -7.35 1.61 -15.86
N ASP A 127 -8.17 2.62 -15.52
CA ASP A 127 -7.71 3.90 -14.97
C ASP A 127 -6.95 3.75 -13.65
N TYR A 128 -7.36 2.80 -12.81
CA TYR A 128 -6.72 2.56 -11.52
C TYR A 128 -5.33 1.95 -11.69
N VAL A 129 -5.20 0.93 -12.54
CA VAL A 129 -3.89 0.34 -12.88
C VAL A 129 -2.98 1.40 -13.46
N ARG A 130 -3.47 2.15 -14.45
CA ARG A 130 -2.71 3.21 -15.13
C ARG A 130 -2.18 4.28 -14.15
N LYS A 131 -3.00 4.73 -13.21
CA LYS A 131 -2.60 5.73 -12.21
C LYS A 131 -1.47 5.21 -11.33
N TRP A 132 -1.58 3.97 -10.84
CA TRP A 132 -0.55 3.39 -9.99
C TRP A 132 0.75 3.08 -10.74
N VAL A 133 0.66 2.55 -11.96
CA VAL A 133 1.83 2.32 -12.81
C VAL A 133 2.60 3.62 -13.04
N ARG A 134 1.93 4.70 -13.42
CA ARG A 134 2.57 6.02 -13.62
C ARG A 134 3.19 6.55 -12.33
N ALA A 135 2.52 6.42 -11.20
CA ALA A 135 3.07 6.82 -9.91
C ALA A 135 4.35 6.05 -9.56
N ALA A 136 4.37 4.75 -9.81
CA ALA A 136 5.55 3.92 -9.58
C ALA A 136 6.71 4.30 -10.52
N GLU A 137 6.46 4.45 -11.81
CA GLU A 137 7.48 4.87 -12.80
C GLU A 137 8.10 6.22 -12.43
N THR A 138 7.28 7.19 -12.01
CA THR A 138 7.75 8.50 -11.55
C THR A 138 8.64 8.38 -10.33
N CYS A 139 8.24 7.59 -9.34
CA CYS A 139 9.04 7.38 -8.13
C CYS A 139 10.38 6.70 -8.46
N PHE A 140 10.38 5.61 -9.23
CA PHE A 140 11.62 4.92 -9.58
C PHE A 140 12.60 5.81 -10.39
N ALA A 141 12.10 6.66 -11.29
CA ALA A 141 12.95 7.63 -12.00
C ALA A 141 13.61 8.63 -11.06
N THR A 142 12.99 8.95 -9.93
CA THR A 142 13.54 9.88 -8.91
C THR A 142 14.57 9.19 -8.02
N PHE A 143 14.41 7.91 -7.69
CA PHE A 143 15.34 7.17 -6.83
C PHE A 143 16.61 6.68 -7.57
N GLN A 144 16.64 6.74 -8.90
CA GLN A 144 17.82 6.37 -9.70
C GLN A 144 18.78 7.54 -9.98
N ARG A 145 18.46 8.73 -9.50
CA ARG A 145 19.31 9.94 -9.60
C ARG A 145 20.03 10.20 -8.29
#